data_cd2ec7871018cd42a5dee528b563a13f
#
_entry.id   cd2ec7871018cd42a5dee528b563a13f
#
_cell.length_a   1.000
_cell.length_b   1.000
_cell.length_c   1.000
_cell.angle_alpha   90.00
_cell.angle_beta   90.00
_cell.angle_gamma   90.00
#
_symmetry.space_group_name_H-M   'P 1'
#
loop_
_entity.id
_entity.type
_entity.pdbx_description
1 polymer ?
#
loop_
_entity_poly.entity_id
_entity_poly.type
_entity_poly.pdbx_seq_one_letter_code
_entity_poly.pdbx_strand_id
1 'polypeptide(L)'
;MAKGKYQKWLEKENLILLEGWARDGLTDEQIAKNMGISYSTLKDWKNKYSAISATLKKGKEVVDFQVENALLSSALDGNTTAQIFWLKNRRPDKWRDKQKEDTNAEALERLDNILLEIKKDAVNSTKE
;
A
#
# COMPACT_ATOMS: atom_id res chain seq x y z
N MET A 1 -19.46 -27.98 8.56
CA MET A 1 -19.70 -27.54 7.19
C MET A 1 -19.44 -26.04 7.05
N ALA A 2 -18.75 -25.64 5.98
CA ALA A 2 -18.41 -24.25 5.74
C ALA A 2 -19.62 -23.33 5.61
N LYS A 3 -20.75 -23.85 5.15
CA LYS A 3 -21.98 -23.07 4.91
C LYS A 3 -22.59 -22.43 6.17
N GLY A 4 -22.41 -23.04 7.34
CA GLY A 4 -22.98 -22.50 8.58
C GLY A 4 -22.05 -21.62 9.37
N LYS A 5 -20.76 -21.63 9.06
CA LYS A 5 -19.76 -20.97 9.88
C LYS A 5 -19.72 -19.45 9.70
N TYR A 6 -19.96 -18.95 8.50
CA TYR A 6 -19.91 -17.51 8.24
C TYR A 6 -21.00 -16.73 8.98
N GLN A 7 -22.19 -17.34 9.16
CA GLN A 7 -23.31 -16.68 9.83
C GLN A 7 -22.98 -16.28 11.26
N LYS A 8 -22.27 -17.15 11.95
CA LYS A 8 -21.78 -16.89 13.31
C LYS A 8 -20.96 -15.60 13.34
N TRP A 9 -20.13 -15.38 12.33
CA TRP A 9 -19.21 -14.24 12.27
C TRP A 9 -19.85 -12.96 11.75
N LEU A 10 -21.12 -13.02 11.35
CA LEU A 10 -21.92 -11.83 11.05
C LEU A 10 -22.68 -11.31 12.25
N GLU A 11 -22.71 -12.08 13.35
CA GLU A 11 -23.32 -11.63 14.60
C GLU A 11 -22.48 -10.53 15.23
N LYS A 12 -23.17 -9.55 15.83
CA LYS A 12 -22.51 -8.37 16.41
C LYS A 12 -21.41 -8.72 17.40
N GLU A 13 -21.65 -9.68 18.26
CA GLU A 13 -20.68 -10.11 19.29
C GLU A 13 -19.39 -10.62 18.67
N ASN A 14 -19.51 -11.38 17.59
CA ASN A 14 -18.36 -11.96 16.90
C ASN A 14 -17.65 -10.94 16.04
N LEU A 15 -18.37 -9.97 15.48
CA LEU A 15 -17.76 -8.86 14.76
C LEU A 15 -16.92 -7.98 15.70
N ILE A 16 -17.39 -7.75 16.92
CA ILE A 16 -16.61 -7.04 17.94
C ILE A 16 -15.31 -7.78 18.24
N LEU A 17 -15.37 -9.11 18.31
CA LEU A 17 -14.19 -9.94 18.52
C LEU A 17 -13.20 -9.82 17.37
N LEU A 18 -13.68 -9.86 16.13
CA LEU A 18 -12.84 -9.65 14.95
C LEU A 18 -12.16 -8.27 14.95
N GLU A 19 -12.92 -7.24 15.28
CA GLU A 19 -12.38 -5.89 15.38
C GLU A 19 -11.28 -5.81 16.43
N GLY A 20 -11.49 -6.43 17.60
CA GLY A 20 -10.51 -6.48 18.67
C GLY A 20 -9.22 -7.16 18.24
N TRP A 21 -9.32 -8.31 17.57
CA TRP A 21 -8.13 -9.01 17.06
C TRP A 21 -7.35 -8.15 16.05
N ALA A 22 -8.06 -7.51 15.13
CA ALA A 22 -7.42 -6.61 14.15
C ALA A 22 -6.77 -5.41 14.84
N ARG A 23 -7.42 -4.85 15.86
CA ARG A 23 -6.89 -3.75 16.68
C ARG A 23 -5.62 -4.15 17.44
N ASP A 24 -5.57 -5.41 17.88
CA ASP A 24 -4.39 -5.94 18.57
C ASP A 24 -3.23 -6.23 17.62
N GLY A 25 -3.40 -6.01 16.32
CA GLY A 25 -2.34 -6.17 15.34
C GLY A 25 -2.20 -7.55 14.76
N LEU A 26 -3.18 -8.44 14.98
CA LEU A 26 -3.12 -9.78 14.40
C LEU A 26 -3.22 -9.72 12.88
N THR A 27 -2.46 -10.59 12.22
CA THR A 27 -2.55 -10.75 10.77
C THR A 27 -3.83 -11.49 10.41
N ASP A 28 -4.25 -11.41 9.15
CA ASP A 28 -5.42 -12.15 8.67
C ASP A 28 -5.26 -13.66 8.88
N GLU A 29 -4.03 -14.18 8.72
CA GLU A 29 -3.75 -15.59 8.98
C GLU A 29 -3.98 -15.97 10.44
N GLN A 30 -3.52 -15.13 11.35
CA GLN A 30 -3.73 -15.34 12.79
C GLN A 30 -5.21 -15.23 13.16
N ILE A 31 -5.91 -14.27 12.57
CA ILE A 31 -7.34 -14.10 12.79
C ILE A 31 -8.11 -15.32 12.29
N ALA A 32 -7.79 -15.81 11.08
CA ALA A 32 -8.40 -17.02 10.54
C ALA A 32 -8.19 -18.22 11.47
N LYS A 33 -6.99 -18.37 12.00
CA LYS A 33 -6.68 -19.43 12.96
C LYS A 33 -7.55 -19.31 14.21
N ASN A 34 -7.71 -18.11 14.74
CA ASN A 34 -8.58 -17.89 15.91
C ASN A 34 -10.04 -18.16 15.60
N MET A 35 -10.48 -17.93 14.38
CA MET A 35 -11.83 -18.24 13.92
C MET A 35 -12.03 -19.75 13.68
N GLY A 36 -10.94 -20.52 13.58
CA GLY A 36 -11.01 -21.94 13.24
C GLY A 36 -11.23 -22.23 11.77
N ILE A 37 -10.81 -21.32 10.91
CA ILE A 37 -10.94 -21.45 9.44
C ILE A 37 -9.58 -21.26 8.79
N SER A 38 -9.48 -21.65 7.51
CA SER A 38 -8.29 -21.41 6.73
C SER A 38 -8.18 -19.94 6.30
N TYR A 39 -6.97 -19.50 6.01
CA TYR A 39 -6.74 -18.15 5.48
C TYR A 39 -7.51 -17.90 4.18
N SER A 40 -7.55 -18.91 3.29
CA SER A 40 -8.26 -18.79 2.03
C SER A 40 -9.77 -18.62 2.24
N THR A 41 -10.34 -19.28 3.25
CA THR A 41 -11.74 -19.11 3.61
C THR A 41 -12.02 -17.69 4.12
N LEU A 42 -11.15 -17.16 4.97
CA LEU A 42 -11.30 -15.78 5.45
C LEU A 42 -11.20 -14.78 4.30
N LYS A 43 -10.26 -14.98 3.40
CA LYS A 43 -10.10 -14.13 2.22
C LYS A 43 -11.37 -14.14 1.36
N ASP A 44 -11.96 -15.31 1.17
CA ASP A 44 -13.21 -15.46 0.43
C ASP A 44 -14.37 -14.74 1.15
N TRP A 45 -14.47 -14.89 2.47
CA TRP A 45 -15.50 -14.21 3.26
C TRP A 45 -15.35 -12.70 3.27
N LYS A 46 -14.13 -12.18 3.25
CA LYS A 46 -13.87 -10.74 3.14
C LYS A 46 -14.42 -10.19 1.82
N ASN A 47 -14.34 -10.96 0.77
CA ASN A 47 -14.86 -10.56 -0.54
C ASN A 47 -16.39 -10.67 -0.61
N LYS A 48 -16.98 -11.65 0.06
CA LYS A 48 -18.41 -11.91 0.02
C LYS A 48 -19.22 -11.11 1.04
N TYR A 49 -18.66 -10.89 2.22
CA TYR A 49 -19.38 -10.30 3.35
C TYR A 49 -18.74 -8.98 3.76
N SER A 50 -19.36 -7.89 3.34
CA SER A 50 -18.83 -6.55 3.60
C SER A 50 -18.71 -6.24 5.09
N ALA A 51 -19.58 -6.83 5.93
CA ALA A 51 -19.51 -6.63 7.39
C ALA A 51 -18.18 -7.14 7.96
N ILE A 52 -17.71 -8.29 7.48
CA ILE A 52 -16.43 -8.87 7.93
C ILE A 52 -15.27 -7.99 7.46
N SER A 53 -15.27 -7.63 6.18
CA SER A 53 -14.24 -6.79 5.58
C SER A 53 -14.15 -5.43 6.27
N ALA A 54 -15.27 -4.77 6.47
CA ALA A 54 -15.33 -3.45 7.10
C ALA A 54 -14.87 -3.49 8.57
N THR A 55 -15.25 -4.53 9.29
CA THR A 55 -14.87 -4.71 10.70
C THR A 55 -13.36 -4.91 10.86
N LEU A 56 -12.76 -5.74 10.02
CA LEU A 56 -11.32 -5.97 10.04
C LEU A 56 -10.56 -4.70 9.67
N LYS A 57 -11.03 -3.99 8.66
CA LYS A 57 -10.43 -2.72 8.23
C LYS A 57 -10.46 -1.69 9.36
N LYS A 58 -11.59 -1.58 10.04
CA LYS A 58 -11.76 -0.64 11.15
C LYS A 58 -10.77 -0.91 12.28
N GLY A 59 -10.57 -2.19 12.64
CA GLY A 59 -9.60 -2.56 13.66
C GLY A 59 -8.18 -2.23 13.24
N LYS A 60 -7.82 -2.54 12.00
CA LYS A 60 -6.48 -2.28 11.45
C LYS A 60 -6.18 -0.78 11.37
N GLU A 61 -7.16 0.05 11.07
CA GLU A 61 -6.99 1.50 11.03
C GLU A 61 -6.53 2.06 12.37
N VAL A 62 -7.00 1.52 13.48
CA VAL A 62 -6.56 1.95 14.82
C VAL A 62 -5.07 1.71 14.99
N VAL A 63 -4.59 0.54 14.58
CA VAL A 63 -3.15 0.21 14.63
C VAL A 63 -2.36 1.13 13.72
N ASP A 64 -2.85 1.37 12.51
CA ASP A 64 -2.20 2.25 11.55
C ASP A 64 -2.04 3.66 12.11
N PHE A 65 -3.08 4.19 12.75
CA PHE A 65 -3.01 5.50 13.40
C PHE A 65 -1.98 5.53 14.52
N GLN A 66 -1.88 4.46 15.30
CA GLN A 66 -0.88 4.37 16.36
C GLN A 66 0.54 4.38 15.79
N VAL A 67 0.77 3.64 14.72
CA VAL A 67 2.08 3.60 14.05
C VAL A 67 2.38 4.95 13.40
N GLU A 68 1.40 5.58 12.74
CA GLU A 68 1.55 6.90 12.16
C GLU A 68 1.93 7.94 13.23
N ASN A 69 1.26 7.90 14.38
CA ASN A 69 1.58 8.80 15.49
C ASN A 69 2.99 8.57 16.03
N ALA A 70 3.41 7.32 16.14
CA ALA A 70 4.77 6.99 16.57
C ALA A 70 5.81 7.48 15.56
N LEU A 71 5.51 7.32 14.26
CA LEU A 71 6.37 7.81 13.19
C LEU A 71 6.50 9.34 13.26
N LEU A 72 5.39 10.03 13.42
CA LEU A 72 5.36 11.49 13.52
C LEU A 72 6.19 11.95 14.74
N SER A 73 5.97 11.33 15.89
CA SER A 73 6.73 11.67 17.09
C SER A 73 8.22 11.47 16.89
N SER A 74 8.61 10.36 16.28
CA SER A 74 10.02 10.06 16.00
C SER A 74 10.62 11.08 15.03
N ALA A 75 9.89 11.48 14.01
CA ALA A 75 10.34 12.50 13.06
C ALA A 75 10.52 13.85 13.73
N LEU A 76 9.58 14.26 14.58
CA LEU A 76 9.64 15.53 15.30
C LEU A 76 10.78 15.54 16.33
N ASP A 77 11.15 14.38 16.87
CA ASP A 77 12.27 14.24 17.80
C ASP A 77 13.63 14.23 17.10
N GLY A 78 13.67 14.31 15.78
CA GLY A 78 14.92 14.44 15.04
C GLY A 78 15.39 13.19 14.31
N ASN A 79 14.57 12.12 14.25
CA ASN A 79 14.94 10.93 13.51
C ASN A 79 14.87 11.20 12.00
N THR A 80 16.01 11.23 11.35
CA THR A 80 16.13 11.57 9.93
C THR A 80 15.40 10.57 9.04
N THR A 81 15.49 9.28 9.33
CA THR A 81 14.81 8.24 8.55
C THR A 81 13.29 8.43 8.60
N ALA A 82 12.75 8.71 9.78
CA ALA A 82 11.31 8.97 9.94
C ALA A 82 10.90 10.24 9.20
N GLN A 83 11.71 11.29 9.24
CA GLN A 83 11.46 12.53 8.52
C GLN A 83 11.40 12.32 7.02
N ILE A 84 12.36 11.57 6.47
CA ILE A 84 12.43 11.25 5.05
C ILE A 84 11.21 10.45 4.64
N PHE A 85 10.88 9.40 5.39
CA PHE A 85 9.73 8.56 5.09
C PHE A 85 8.44 9.36 5.09
N TRP A 86 8.23 10.19 6.11
CA TRP A 86 7.03 11.02 6.22
C TRP A 86 6.89 11.97 5.04
N LEU A 87 7.95 12.72 4.73
CA LEU A 87 7.93 13.73 3.67
C LEU A 87 7.70 13.11 2.29
N LYS A 88 8.36 11.99 1.99
CA LYS A 88 8.18 11.30 0.70
C LYS A 88 6.76 10.79 0.48
N ASN A 89 6.10 10.35 1.54
CA ASN A 89 4.77 9.76 1.43
C ASN A 89 3.65 10.76 1.60
N ARG A 90 3.86 11.82 2.39
CA ARG A 90 2.84 12.84 2.65
C ARG A 90 2.95 14.05 1.73
N ARG A 91 4.13 14.33 1.24
CA ARG A 91 4.39 15.46 0.35
C ARG A 91 5.23 15.03 -0.86
N PRO A 92 4.77 14.07 -1.64
CA PRO A 92 5.55 13.54 -2.76
C PRO A 92 5.78 14.56 -3.87
N ASP A 93 4.97 15.61 -3.94
CA ASP A 93 5.14 16.72 -4.88
C ASP A 93 6.47 17.46 -4.69
N LYS A 94 6.97 17.49 -3.46
CA LYS A 94 8.21 18.19 -3.12
C LYS A 94 9.36 17.27 -2.74
N TRP A 95 9.06 16.11 -2.15
CA TRP A 95 10.06 15.30 -1.45
C TRP A 95 10.18 13.87 -1.94
N ARG A 96 9.65 13.56 -3.12
CA ARG A 96 9.76 12.21 -3.67
C ARG A 96 11.17 11.94 -4.19
N ASP A 97 11.57 10.68 -4.15
CA ASP A 97 12.78 10.22 -4.83
C ASP A 97 12.60 10.35 -6.33
N LYS A 98 13.69 10.60 -7.04
CA LYS A 98 13.69 10.58 -8.50
C LYS A 98 13.47 9.14 -8.93
N GLN A 99 12.30 8.85 -9.50
CA GLN A 99 11.93 7.51 -9.89
C GLN A 99 12.70 7.05 -11.12
N LYS A 100 12.99 5.73 -11.19
CA LYS A 100 13.63 5.14 -12.36
C LYS A 100 12.87 5.41 -13.64
N GLU A 101 11.56 5.43 -13.58
CA GLU A 101 10.69 5.70 -14.73
C GLU A 101 10.90 7.10 -15.27
N ASP A 102 10.94 8.10 -14.40
CA ASP A 102 11.20 9.48 -14.78
C ASP A 102 12.59 9.63 -15.40
N THR A 103 13.59 8.97 -14.81
CA THR A 103 14.95 8.96 -15.31
C THR A 103 15.04 8.29 -16.69
N ASN A 104 14.34 7.19 -16.87
CA ASN A 104 14.30 6.48 -18.14
C ASN A 104 13.60 7.29 -19.22
N ALA A 105 12.49 7.98 -18.88
CA ALA A 105 11.77 8.86 -19.79
C ALA A 105 12.64 10.02 -20.26
N GLU A 106 13.36 10.65 -19.34
CA GLU A 106 14.29 11.73 -19.67
C GLU A 106 15.42 11.22 -20.56
N ALA A 107 15.97 10.06 -20.24
CA ALA A 107 17.05 9.44 -21.03
C ALA A 107 16.58 9.10 -22.44
N LEU A 108 15.39 8.55 -22.58
CA LEU A 108 14.77 8.23 -23.85
C LEU A 108 14.53 9.49 -24.69
N GLU A 109 14.04 10.55 -24.07
CA GLU A 109 13.82 11.84 -24.75
C GLU A 109 15.13 12.42 -25.27
N ARG A 110 16.20 12.38 -24.47
CA ARG A 110 17.53 12.85 -24.89
C ARG A 110 18.05 12.02 -26.07
N LEU A 111 17.87 10.69 -25.99
CA LEU A 111 18.27 9.79 -27.05
C LEU A 111 17.53 10.10 -28.35
N ASP A 112 16.21 10.31 -28.27
CA ASP A 112 15.39 10.65 -29.42
C ASP A 112 15.86 11.95 -30.07
N ASN A 113 16.18 12.96 -29.25
CA ASN A 113 16.70 14.25 -29.76
C ASN A 113 18.05 14.09 -30.46
N ILE A 114 18.93 13.25 -29.91
CA ILE A 114 20.23 12.97 -30.53
C ILE A 114 20.03 12.28 -31.88
N LEU A 115 19.14 11.30 -31.95
CA LEU A 115 18.81 10.58 -33.17
C LEU A 115 18.25 11.51 -34.24
N LEU A 116 17.41 12.46 -33.86
CA LEU A 116 16.87 13.46 -34.77
C LEU A 116 17.96 14.35 -35.34
N GLU A 117 18.90 14.80 -34.54
CA GLU A 117 20.05 15.59 -34.98
C GLU A 117 20.91 14.82 -35.97
N ILE A 118 21.21 13.55 -35.69
CA ILE A 118 21.98 12.67 -36.55
C ILE A 118 21.28 12.53 -37.91
N LYS A 119 19.97 12.34 -37.91
CA LYS A 119 19.18 12.24 -39.16
C LYS A 119 19.22 13.51 -39.96
N LYS A 120 19.14 14.66 -39.30
CA LYS A 120 19.26 15.98 -40.00
C LYS A 120 20.62 16.14 -40.65
N ASP A 121 21.68 15.79 -39.93
CA ASP A 121 23.03 15.88 -40.47
C ASP A 121 23.24 14.93 -41.64
N ALA A 122 22.71 13.72 -41.58
CA ALA A 122 22.79 12.74 -42.65
C ALA A 122 22.06 13.24 -43.91
N VAL A 123 20.85 13.84 -43.75
CA VAL A 123 20.08 14.41 -44.85
C VAL A 123 20.83 15.58 -45.46
N ASN A 124 21.41 16.45 -44.65
CA ASN A 124 22.16 17.60 -45.13
C ASN A 124 23.44 17.16 -45.87
N SER A 125 24.11 16.11 -45.39
CA SER A 125 25.29 15.53 -46.07
C SER A 125 24.94 15.00 -47.47
N THR A 126 23.77 14.38 -47.62
CA THR A 126 23.36 13.76 -48.86
C THR A 126 22.87 14.78 -49.90
N LYS A 127 22.55 16.01 -49.47
CA LYS A 127 22.11 17.08 -50.36
C LYS A 127 23.28 17.83 -51.04
N GLU A 128 24.45 17.62 -50.55
CA GLU A 128 25.65 18.18 -51.16
C GLU A 128 26.17 17.24 -52.26
#